data_925592b39526c24a64b0a8bd070a8767
#
_entry.id   925592b39526c24a64b0a8bd070a8767
#
_cell.length_a   1.000
_cell.length_b   1.000
_cell.length_c   1.000
_cell.angle_alpha   90.00
_cell.angle_beta   90.00
_cell.angle_gamma   90.00
#
_symmetry.space_group_name_H-M   'P 1'
#
loop_
_entity.id
_entity.type
_entity.pdbx_description
1 polymer ?
#
loop_
_entity_poly.entity_id
_entity_poly.type
_entity_poly.pdbx_seq_one_letter_code
_entity_poly.pdbx_strand_id
1 'polypeptide(L)'
;MAQHRVCPWWVGYILASPVRKFWQNPVRILGPFVQPGMTVLEPGPGMGFFTLELARLVGPRGRVVAVDVEPKMIAGLRRRAERAGLSDRLEARVTPATTMALDGDKEGFDLVVAFAVVHEMPSAATFFAEVARAMKSGAKLLLAEPSGHIGQEEFDSELALAARNGLSVAERPPTFGGLGAVLKKS
;
A
#
# COMPACT_ATOMS: atom_id res chain seq x y z
N MET A 1 17.48 -11.21 17.04
CA MET A 1 16.15 -11.30 16.43
C MET A 1 15.45 -9.96 16.67
N ALA A 2 15.39 -9.09 15.65
CA ALA A 2 14.66 -7.84 15.77
C ALA A 2 13.17 -8.18 15.87
N GLN A 3 12.52 -7.73 16.95
CA GLN A 3 11.06 -7.84 17.05
C GLN A 3 10.46 -6.90 16.01
N HIS A 4 9.85 -7.44 14.97
CA HIS A 4 9.00 -6.68 14.06
C HIS A 4 7.86 -6.06 14.87
N ARG A 5 7.95 -4.76 15.14
CA ARG A 5 6.93 -4.02 15.89
C ARG A 5 5.86 -3.56 14.90
N VAL A 6 4.80 -4.32 14.79
CA VAL A 6 3.57 -3.85 14.14
C VAL A 6 3.09 -2.59 14.86
N CYS A 7 2.75 -1.57 14.08
CA CYS A 7 2.30 -0.28 14.61
C CYS A 7 1.07 -0.47 15.54
N PRO A 8 1.07 0.04 16.79
CA PRO A 8 -0.07 -0.09 17.68
C PRO A 8 -1.34 0.51 17.05
N TRP A 9 -2.47 -0.19 17.13
CA TRP A 9 -3.74 0.19 16.48
C TRP A 9 -4.22 1.62 16.82
N TRP A 10 -3.94 2.14 18.03
CA TRP A 10 -4.33 3.50 18.44
C TRP A 10 -3.55 4.59 17.68
N VAL A 11 -2.33 4.30 17.21
CA VAL A 11 -1.55 5.19 16.34
C VAL A 11 -2.25 5.39 15.00
N GLY A 12 -3.02 4.39 14.55
CA GLY A 12 -3.83 4.48 13.34
C GLY A 12 -4.80 5.67 13.33
N TYR A 13 -5.35 6.09 14.48
CA TYR A 13 -6.19 7.28 14.58
C TYR A 13 -5.39 8.56 14.32
N ILE A 14 -4.17 8.65 14.84
CA ILE A 14 -3.27 9.80 14.63
C ILE A 14 -2.84 9.85 13.16
N LEU A 15 -2.43 8.70 12.60
CA LEU A 15 -2.00 8.58 11.20
C LEU A 15 -3.14 8.82 10.20
N ALA A 16 -4.39 8.58 10.60
CA ALA A 16 -5.58 8.85 9.79
C ALA A 16 -6.13 10.28 9.99
N SER A 17 -5.47 11.13 10.79
CA SER A 17 -5.89 12.51 11.06
C SER A 17 -5.90 13.36 9.78
N PRO A 18 -6.93 14.22 9.59
CA PRO A 18 -6.97 15.16 8.47
C PRO A 18 -5.81 16.17 8.50
N VAL A 19 -5.20 16.42 9.66
CA VAL A 19 -4.03 17.32 9.80
C VAL A 19 -2.84 16.80 8.99
N ARG A 20 -2.67 15.48 8.85
CA ARG A 20 -1.61 14.88 8.02
C ARG A 20 -1.71 15.31 6.55
N LYS A 21 -2.90 15.65 6.03
CA LYS A 21 -3.10 16.12 4.65
C LYS A 21 -2.37 17.42 4.33
N PHE A 22 -2.04 18.24 5.34
CA PHE A 22 -1.26 19.46 5.12
C PHE A 22 0.19 19.18 4.72
N TRP A 23 0.77 18.05 5.17
CA TRP A 23 2.14 17.64 4.83
C TRP A 23 2.20 16.51 3.81
N GLN A 24 1.21 15.61 3.84
CA GLN A 24 1.08 14.52 2.88
C GLN A 24 -0.29 14.59 2.22
N ASN A 25 -0.39 15.27 1.07
CA ASN A 25 -1.65 15.36 0.33
C ASN A 25 -1.85 14.09 -0.53
N PRO A 26 -2.76 13.16 -0.17
CA PRO A 26 -2.96 11.91 -0.89
C PRO A 26 -3.35 12.10 -2.36
N VAL A 27 -4.12 13.16 -2.67
CA VAL A 27 -4.53 13.47 -4.06
C VAL A 27 -3.32 13.79 -4.93
N ARG A 28 -2.38 14.60 -4.42
CA ARG A 28 -1.15 14.95 -5.15
C ARG A 28 -0.21 13.76 -5.33
N ILE A 29 -0.19 12.85 -4.34
CA ILE A 29 0.67 11.66 -4.36
C ILE A 29 0.10 10.60 -5.30
N LEU A 30 -1.19 10.32 -5.20
CA LEU A 30 -1.85 9.21 -5.89
C LEU A 30 -2.40 9.58 -7.27
N GLY A 31 -2.87 10.83 -7.42
CA GLY A 31 -3.56 11.30 -8.62
C GLY A 31 -2.83 11.04 -9.94
N PRO A 32 -1.50 11.19 -10.03
CA PRO A 32 -0.75 10.89 -11.27
C PRO A 32 -0.76 9.41 -11.67
N PHE A 33 -1.10 8.49 -10.74
CA PHE A 33 -0.98 7.05 -10.93
C PHE A 33 -2.31 6.31 -10.97
N VAL A 34 -3.36 6.86 -10.36
CA VAL A 34 -4.67 6.22 -10.25
C VAL A 34 -5.59 6.70 -11.35
N GLN A 35 -6.22 5.76 -12.06
CA GLN A 35 -7.23 6.05 -13.08
C GLN A 35 -8.59 5.45 -12.68
N PRO A 36 -9.71 6.08 -13.07
CA PRO A 36 -11.04 5.50 -12.87
C PRO A 36 -11.16 4.10 -13.46
N GLY A 37 -11.76 3.20 -12.69
CA GLY A 37 -11.94 1.79 -13.07
C GLY A 37 -10.81 0.85 -12.68
N MET A 38 -9.70 1.36 -12.15
CA MET A 38 -8.59 0.50 -11.69
C MET A 38 -8.98 -0.38 -10.50
N THR A 39 -8.37 -1.56 -10.43
CA THR A 39 -8.29 -2.40 -9.23
C THR A 39 -6.94 -2.16 -8.56
N VAL A 40 -6.97 -1.63 -7.34
CA VAL A 40 -5.77 -1.22 -6.59
C VAL A 40 -5.60 -2.09 -5.34
N LEU A 41 -4.38 -2.57 -5.10
CA LEU A 41 -4.00 -3.23 -3.84
C LEU A 41 -3.31 -2.23 -2.92
N GLU A 42 -3.70 -2.21 -1.65
CA GLU A 42 -3.03 -1.46 -0.58
C GLU A 42 -2.72 -2.38 0.60
N PRO A 43 -1.50 -2.88 0.74
CA PRO A 43 -1.02 -3.52 1.95
C PRO A 43 -0.78 -2.49 3.06
N GLY A 44 -1.15 -2.82 4.30
CA GLY A 44 -0.96 -1.94 5.45
C GLY A 44 -1.75 -0.63 5.38
N PRO A 45 -3.08 -0.66 5.09
CA PRO A 45 -3.89 0.56 4.92
C PRO A 45 -4.03 1.38 6.20
N GLY A 46 -3.71 0.78 7.36
CA GLY A 46 -4.04 1.33 8.65
C GLY A 46 -5.55 1.62 8.76
N MET A 47 -5.90 2.84 9.20
CA MET A 47 -7.31 3.26 9.23
C MET A 47 -7.74 4.04 7.96
N GLY A 48 -7.02 3.90 6.84
CA GLY A 48 -7.44 4.35 5.53
C GLY A 48 -7.13 5.81 5.20
N PHE A 49 -5.93 6.27 5.51
CA PHE A 49 -5.50 7.63 5.11
C PHE A 49 -5.38 7.75 3.59
N PHE A 50 -4.74 6.78 2.93
CA PHE A 50 -4.66 6.70 1.48
C PHE A 50 -5.84 5.93 0.87
N THR A 51 -6.32 4.87 1.51
CA THR A 51 -7.40 4.01 1.03
C THR A 51 -8.66 4.77 0.62
N LEU A 52 -9.11 5.71 1.46
CA LEU A 52 -10.33 6.48 1.14
C LEU A 52 -10.16 7.38 -0.07
N GLU A 53 -8.94 7.87 -0.30
CA GLU A 53 -8.66 8.66 -1.49
C GLU A 53 -8.49 7.78 -2.73
N LEU A 54 -7.85 6.62 -2.61
CA LEU A 54 -7.82 5.60 -3.65
C LEU A 54 -9.24 5.24 -4.08
N ALA A 55 -10.15 4.95 -3.12
CA ALA A 55 -11.54 4.61 -3.41
C ALA A 55 -12.32 5.75 -4.10
N ARG A 56 -11.97 7.03 -3.87
CA ARG A 56 -12.53 8.15 -4.63
C ARG A 56 -12.00 8.19 -6.04
N LEU A 57 -10.67 8.07 -6.20
CA LEU A 57 -9.98 8.19 -7.49
C LEU A 57 -10.33 7.07 -8.46
N VAL A 58 -10.44 5.82 -7.98
CA VAL A 58 -10.84 4.69 -8.83
C VAL A 58 -12.30 4.78 -9.30
N GLY A 59 -13.13 5.57 -8.62
CA GLY A 59 -14.52 5.80 -8.98
C GLY A 59 -15.42 4.57 -8.84
N PRO A 60 -16.69 4.64 -9.29
CA PRO A 60 -17.70 3.61 -9.02
C PRO A 60 -17.48 2.29 -9.77
N ARG A 61 -16.62 2.27 -10.77
CA ARG A 61 -16.28 1.04 -11.54
C ARG A 61 -14.95 0.44 -11.12
N GLY A 62 -14.20 1.12 -10.24
CA GLY A 62 -12.94 0.63 -9.69
C GLY A 62 -13.11 -0.01 -8.32
N ARG A 63 -12.04 -0.64 -7.84
CA ARG A 63 -12.00 -1.35 -6.56
C ARG A 63 -10.67 -1.14 -5.86
N VAL A 64 -10.70 -1.00 -4.53
CA VAL A 64 -9.51 -1.03 -3.67
C VAL A 64 -9.58 -2.27 -2.79
N VAL A 65 -8.57 -3.12 -2.88
CA VAL A 65 -8.37 -4.25 -1.97
C VAL A 65 -7.33 -3.82 -0.95
N ALA A 66 -7.74 -3.73 0.31
CA ALA A 66 -6.89 -3.30 1.42
C ALA A 66 -6.66 -4.49 2.36
N VAL A 67 -5.40 -4.84 2.64
CA VAL A 67 -5.04 -6.00 3.46
C VAL A 67 -4.20 -5.58 4.66
N ASP A 68 -4.55 -6.05 5.86
CA ASP A 68 -3.85 -5.73 7.10
C ASP A 68 -3.91 -6.93 8.05
N VAL A 69 -2.89 -7.08 8.89
CA VAL A 69 -2.83 -8.13 9.91
C VAL A 69 -3.63 -7.76 11.16
N GLU A 70 -3.90 -6.47 11.38
CA GLU A 70 -4.57 -5.96 12.59
C GLU A 70 -6.09 -5.79 12.37
N PRO A 71 -6.94 -6.66 12.98
CA PRO A 71 -8.40 -6.57 12.79
C PRO A 71 -9.01 -5.23 13.18
N LYS A 72 -8.43 -4.52 14.16
CA LYS A 72 -8.92 -3.22 14.60
C LYS A 72 -8.66 -2.13 13.56
N MET A 73 -7.56 -2.20 12.81
CA MET A 73 -7.28 -1.31 11.68
C MET A 73 -8.34 -1.51 10.59
N ILE A 74 -8.58 -2.75 10.18
CA ILE A 74 -9.60 -3.08 9.17
C ILE A 74 -11.01 -2.65 9.63
N ALA A 75 -11.37 -2.90 10.90
CA ALA A 75 -12.66 -2.44 11.42
C ALA A 75 -12.76 -0.90 11.42
N GLY A 76 -11.69 -0.19 11.75
CA GLY A 76 -11.61 1.27 11.68
C GLY A 76 -11.76 1.79 10.25
N LEU A 77 -11.05 1.19 9.31
CA LEU A 77 -11.12 1.49 7.89
C LEU A 77 -12.55 1.31 7.35
N ARG A 78 -13.19 0.17 7.61
CA ARG A 78 -14.57 -0.11 7.16
C ARG A 78 -15.56 0.95 7.66
N ARG A 79 -15.52 1.30 8.96
CA ARG A 79 -16.38 2.35 9.53
C ARG A 79 -16.16 3.72 8.87
N ARG A 80 -14.92 4.05 8.51
CA ARG A 80 -14.60 5.31 7.83
C ARG A 80 -15.06 5.30 6.36
N ALA A 81 -14.92 4.18 5.68
CA ALA A 81 -15.41 3.99 4.31
C ALA A 81 -16.94 4.12 4.25
N GLU A 82 -17.65 3.49 5.20
CA GLU A 82 -19.10 3.59 5.33
C GLU A 82 -19.56 5.05 5.51
N ARG A 83 -18.97 5.76 6.46
CA ARG A 83 -19.27 7.19 6.70
C ARG A 83 -18.96 8.08 5.50
N ALA A 84 -18.04 7.68 4.64
CA ALA A 84 -17.67 8.39 3.43
C ALA A 84 -18.47 7.97 2.18
N GLY A 85 -19.38 6.97 2.29
CA GLY A 85 -20.13 6.41 1.15
C GLY A 85 -19.24 5.70 0.12
N LEU A 86 -18.20 5.00 0.59
CA LEU A 86 -17.19 4.36 -0.27
C LEU A 86 -17.10 2.84 -0.07
N SER A 87 -18.02 2.24 0.70
CA SER A 87 -17.97 0.80 1.03
C SER A 87 -18.09 -0.10 -0.20
N ASP A 88 -18.80 0.33 -1.20
CA ASP A 88 -19.01 -0.37 -2.48
C ASP A 88 -17.75 -0.48 -3.35
N ARG A 89 -16.72 0.33 -3.04
CA ARG A 89 -15.44 0.37 -3.75
C ARG A 89 -14.29 -0.21 -2.95
N LEU A 90 -14.57 -0.68 -1.73
CA LEU A 90 -13.55 -1.14 -0.79
C LEU A 90 -13.78 -2.60 -0.38
N GLU A 91 -12.79 -3.42 -0.63
CA GLU A 91 -12.67 -4.75 -0.06
C GLU A 91 -11.53 -4.76 0.97
N ALA A 92 -11.88 -4.75 2.26
CA ALA A 92 -10.91 -4.73 3.34
C ALA A 92 -10.82 -6.12 3.98
N ARG A 93 -9.61 -6.72 3.99
CA ARG A 93 -9.33 -8.08 4.45
C ARG A 93 -8.38 -8.08 5.65
N VAL A 94 -8.64 -8.93 6.63
CA VAL A 94 -7.63 -9.30 7.65
C VAL A 94 -6.86 -10.51 7.13
N THR A 95 -5.54 -10.44 7.14
CA THR A 95 -4.66 -11.49 6.61
C THR A 95 -3.69 -11.99 7.68
N PRO A 96 -3.16 -13.22 7.57
CA PRO A 96 -2.06 -13.67 8.41
C PRO A 96 -0.81 -12.81 8.24
N ALA A 97 0.02 -12.69 9.28
CA ALA A 97 1.27 -11.91 9.19
C ALA A 97 2.29 -12.49 8.19
N THR A 98 2.17 -13.76 7.83
CA THR A 98 3.11 -14.46 6.95
C THR A 98 2.77 -14.36 5.46
N THR A 99 1.57 -13.91 5.10
CA THR A 99 1.09 -13.80 3.71
C THR A 99 -0.02 -12.77 3.59
N MET A 100 -0.10 -12.10 2.47
CA MET A 100 -1.22 -11.20 2.14
C MET A 100 -2.45 -11.95 1.58
N ALA A 101 -2.37 -13.28 1.44
CA ALA A 101 -3.44 -14.15 0.96
C ALA A 101 -4.03 -13.72 -0.39
N LEU A 102 -3.16 -13.43 -1.36
CA LEU A 102 -3.50 -12.91 -2.70
C LEU A 102 -3.63 -14.00 -3.77
N ASP A 103 -3.68 -15.29 -3.41
CA ASP A 103 -3.69 -16.39 -4.39
C ASP A 103 -4.92 -16.36 -5.32
N GLY A 104 -6.04 -15.82 -4.85
CA GLY A 104 -7.25 -15.59 -5.65
C GLY A 104 -7.21 -14.35 -6.54
N ASP A 105 -6.20 -13.49 -6.40
CA ASP A 105 -6.10 -12.20 -7.10
C ASP A 105 -4.99 -12.19 -8.17
N LYS A 106 -4.57 -13.36 -8.67
CA LYS A 106 -3.49 -13.46 -9.65
C LYS A 106 -3.76 -12.56 -10.87
N GLU A 107 -2.77 -11.73 -11.22
CA GLU A 107 -2.85 -10.74 -12.31
C GLU A 107 -4.10 -9.85 -12.24
N GLY A 108 -4.55 -9.54 -11.00
CA GLY A 108 -5.78 -8.78 -10.75
C GLY A 108 -5.58 -7.28 -10.59
N PHE A 109 -4.37 -6.81 -10.19
CA PHE A 109 -4.14 -5.43 -9.80
C PHE A 109 -3.49 -4.59 -10.89
N ASP A 110 -4.09 -3.43 -11.18
CA ASP A 110 -3.55 -2.40 -12.08
C ASP A 110 -2.51 -1.52 -11.38
N LEU A 111 -2.60 -1.41 -10.06
CA LEU A 111 -1.71 -0.60 -9.23
C LEU A 111 -1.59 -1.23 -7.83
N VAL A 112 -0.40 -1.13 -7.25
CA VAL A 112 -0.17 -1.44 -5.83
C VAL A 112 0.38 -0.20 -5.14
N VAL A 113 -0.09 0.09 -3.91
CA VAL A 113 0.38 1.21 -3.08
C VAL A 113 0.88 0.66 -1.75
N ALA A 114 2.19 0.66 -1.55
CA ALA A 114 2.86 0.16 -0.35
C ALA A 114 3.63 1.31 0.32
N PHE A 115 3.00 1.99 1.25
CA PHE A 115 3.58 3.13 1.95
C PHE A 115 3.79 2.82 3.44
N ALA A 116 5.05 2.85 3.87
CA ALA A 116 5.47 2.58 5.25
C ALA A 116 5.00 1.20 5.76
N VAL A 117 5.22 0.15 4.97
CA VAL A 117 4.71 -1.18 5.29
C VAL A 117 5.74 -2.30 5.11
N VAL A 118 6.66 -2.20 4.14
CA VAL A 118 7.57 -3.33 3.82
C VAL A 118 8.52 -3.61 4.99
N HIS A 119 9.02 -2.56 5.66
CA HIS A 119 9.87 -2.69 6.84
C HIS A 119 9.17 -3.35 8.05
N GLU A 120 7.83 -3.41 8.07
CA GLU A 120 7.05 -4.11 9.10
C GLU A 120 6.76 -5.59 8.72
N MET A 121 7.03 -5.98 7.46
CA MET A 121 6.77 -7.34 7.01
C MET A 121 7.81 -8.34 7.55
N PRO A 122 7.40 -9.57 7.92
CA PRO A 122 8.34 -10.62 8.35
C PRO A 122 9.36 -10.98 7.26
N SER A 123 9.03 -10.77 5.99
CA SER A 123 9.88 -11.06 4.84
C SER A 123 9.55 -10.14 3.67
N ALA A 124 10.42 -9.19 3.37
CA ALA A 124 10.32 -8.37 2.15
C ALA A 124 10.38 -9.22 0.87
N ALA A 125 11.15 -10.32 0.87
CA ALA A 125 11.22 -11.22 -0.27
C ALA A 125 9.85 -11.87 -0.58
N THR A 126 9.14 -12.36 0.45
CA THR A 126 7.78 -12.91 0.33
C THR A 126 6.80 -11.84 -0.14
N PHE A 127 6.88 -10.63 0.44
CA PHE A 127 6.07 -9.48 0.04
C PHE A 127 6.18 -9.21 -1.47
N PHE A 128 7.41 -9.01 -1.98
CA PHE A 128 7.61 -8.70 -3.41
C PHE A 128 7.20 -9.86 -4.32
N ALA A 129 7.39 -11.11 -3.90
CA ALA A 129 6.94 -12.27 -4.67
C ALA A 129 5.41 -12.34 -4.79
N GLU A 130 4.68 -12.10 -3.69
CA GLU A 130 3.21 -12.08 -3.69
C GLU A 130 2.68 -10.89 -4.51
N VAL A 131 3.21 -9.69 -4.30
CA VAL A 131 2.83 -8.49 -5.03
C VAL A 131 3.05 -8.67 -6.54
N ALA A 132 4.24 -9.11 -6.94
CA ALA A 132 4.55 -9.30 -8.36
C ALA A 132 3.60 -10.31 -9.02
N ARG A 133 3.25 -11.40 -8.35
CA ARG A 133 2.31 -12.41 -8.86
C ARG A 133 0.89 -11.86 -9.00
N ALA A 134 0.46 -10.99 -8.08
CA ALA A 134 -0.88 -10.40 -8.07
C ALA A 134 -1.05 -9.23 -9.04
N MET A 135 0.03 -8.55 -9.42
CA MET A 135 0.01 -7.44 -10.39
C MET A 135 -0.19 -7.92 -11.83
N LYS A 136 -0.88 -7.14 -12.63
CA LYS A 136 -0.91 -7.28 -14.09
C LYS A 136 0.44 -6.95 -14.70
N SER A 137 0.76 -7.50 -15.89
CA SER A 137 1.93 -7.04 -16.66
C SER A 137 1.81 -5.54 -16.97
N GLY A 138 2.89 -4.80 -16.84
CA GLY A 138 2.94 -3.36 -17.00
C GLY A 138 2.37 -2.55 -15.84
N ALA A 139 1.75 -3.17 -14.83
CA ALA A 139 1.26 -2.49 -13.63
C ALA A 139 2.37 -1.84 -12.81
N LYS A 140 2.02 -0.85 -12.00
CA LYS A 140 2.97 -0.11 -11.14
C LYS A 140 2.79 -0.46 -9.67
N LEU A 141 3.92 -0.48 -8.94
CA LEU A 141 3.96 -0.48 -7.47
C LEU A 141 4.53 0.86 -7.02
N LEU A 142 3.74 1.62 -6.26
CA LEU A 142 4.20 2.82 -5.55
C LEU A 142 4.75 2.37 -4.21
N LEU A 143 6.07 2.46 -4.04
CA LEU A 143 6.78 2.07 -2.82
C LEU A 143 7.34 3.32 -2.15
N ALA A 144 7.06 3.50 -0.85
CA ALA A 144 7.68 4.56 -0.06
C ALA A 144 7.85 4.12 1.39
N GLU A 145 9.06 4.31 1.92
CA GLU A 145 9.40 3.97 3.30
C GLU A 145 9.83 5.22 4.09
N PRO A 146 9.52 5.28 5.38
CA PRO A 146 9.86 6.43 6.21
C PRO A 146 11.36 6.40 6.54
N SER A 147 12.09 7.45 6.17
CA SER A 147 13.54 7.59 6.40
C SER A 147 13.96 7.58 7.88
N GLY A 148 13.01 7.68 8.80
CA GLY A 148 13.25 7.52 10.24
C GLY A 148 13.18 6.06 10.73
N HIS A 149 12.73 5.12 9.90
CA HIS A 149 12.56 3.70 10.25
C HIS A 149 13.61 2.83 9.56
N ILE A 150 13.92 3.12 8.30
CA ILE A 150 14.95 2.40 7.54
C ILE A 150 15.97 3.37 6.93
N GLY A 151 17.17 2.85 6.64
CA GLY A 151 18.22 3.58 5.93
C GLY A 151 18.20 3.36 4.41
N GLN A 152 19.04 4.11 3.69
CA GLN A 152 19.17 3.98 2.24
C GLN A 152 19.61 2.57 1.82
N GLU A 153 20.56 1.96 2.55
CA GLU A 153 21.05 0.60 2.25
C GLU A 153 19.93 -0.45 2.35
N GLU A 154 19.06 -0.34 3.35
CA GLU A 154 17.94 -1.24 3.54
C GLU A 154 16.92 -1.06 2.42
N PHE A 155 16.60 0.19 2.07
CA PHE A 155 15.71 0.48 0.94
C PHE A 155 16.28 -0.03 -0.40
N ASP A 156 17.59 0.11 -0.63
CA ASP A 156 18.24 -0.42 -1.83
C ASP A 156 18.22 -1.96 -1.85
N SER A 157 18.28 -2.61 -0.67
CA SER A 157 18.08 -4.05 -0.54
C SER A 157 16.65 -4.48 -0.86
N GLU A 158 15.63 -3.72 -0.46
CA GLU A 158 14.24 -3.94 -0.85
C GLU A 158 14.06 -3.83 -2.37
N LEU A 159 14.66 -2.80 -3.00
CA LEU A 159 14.60 -2.63 -4.45
C LEU A 159 15.29 -3.78 -5.20
N ALA A 160 16.38 -4.32 -4.65
CA ALA A 160 17.04 -5.49 -5.22
C ALA A 160 16.17 -6.76 -5.13
N LEU A 161 15.43 -6.95 -4.02
CA LEU A 161 14.44 -8.02 -3.88
C LEU A 161 13.26 -7.85 -4.86
N ALA A 162 12.77 -6.63 -5.04
CA ALA A 162 11.74 -6.32 -6.02
C ALA A 162 12.19 -6.67 -7.44
N ALA A 163 13.42 -6.28 -7.82
CA ALA A 163 13.98 -6.55 -9.14
C ALA A 163 14.08 -8.05 -9.44
N ARG A 164 14.43 -8.89 -8.45
CA ARG A 164 14.44 -10.37 -8.58
C ARG A 164 13.07 -10.96 -8.87
N ASN A 165 12.00 -10.21 -8.59
CA ASN A 165 10.60 -10.59 -8.86
C ASN A 165 10.02 -9.87 -10.10
N GLY A 166 10.86 -9.30 -10.97
CA GLY A 166 10.43 -8.64 -12.20
C GLY A 166 9.84 -7.25 -12.02
N LEU A 167 10.11 -6.60 -10.86
CA LEU A 167 9.69 -5.23 -10.56
C LEU A 167 10.89 -4.29 -10.71
N SER A 168 10.97 -3.54 -11.79
CA SER A 168 12.07 -2.61 -12.05
C SER A 168 11.72 -1.17 -11.68
N VAL A 169 12.70 -0.41 -11.15
CA VAL A 169 12.51 1.02 -10.85
C VAL A 169 12.28 1.79 -12.14
N ALA A 170 11.13 2.46 -12.24
CA ALA A 170 10.77 3.31 -13.36
C ALA A 170 11.03 4.80 -13.07
N GLU A 171 10.72 5.25 -11.85
CA GLU A 171 10.89 6.64 -11.44
C GLU A 171 11.02 6.78 -9.91
N ARG A 172 11.56 7.93 -9.44
CA ARG A 172 11.66 8.29 -8.02
C ARG A 172 10.97 9.64 -7.78
N PRO A 173 9.66 9.66 -7.55
CA PRO A 173 8.92 10.91 -7.37
C PRO A 173 9.32 11.64 -6.08
N PRO A 174 9.63 12.95 -6.12
CA PRO A 174 9.97 13.72 -4.92
C PRO A 174 8.78 13.84 -3.95
N THR A 175 7.55 13.60 -4.43
CA THR A 175 6.32 13.65 -3.63
C THR A 175 6.19 12.51 -2.62
N PHE A 176 6.98 11.43 -2.77
CA PHE A 176 6.92 10.29 -1.83
C PHE A 176 7.68 10.59 -0.52
N GLY A 177 8.53 11.63 -0.52
CA GLY A 177 9.36 11.99 0.63
C GLY A 177 10.39 10.90 0.94
N GLY A 178 11.60 11.26 1.36
CA GLY A 178 12.61 10.29 1.81
C GLY A 178 12.89 9.17 0.81
N LEU A 179 12.62 7.94 1.20
CA LEU A 179 12.89 6.73 0.43
C LEU A 179 11.65 6.31 -0.37
N GLY A 180 11.62 6.63 -1.67
CA GLY A 180 10.47 6.33 -2.51
C GLY A 180 10.83 5.97 -3.94
N ALA A 181 10.06 5.06 -4.54
CA ALA A 181 10.21 4.63 -5.92
C ALA A 181 8.87 4.19 -6.52
N VAL A 182 8.73 4.35 -7.83
CA VAL A 182 7.70 3.67 -8.62
C VAL A 182 8.37 2.51 -9.33
N LEU A 183 7.88 1.32 -9.09
CA LEU A 183 8.35 0.10 -9.74
C LEU A 183 7.33 -0.32 -10.80
N LYS A 184 7.81 -0.87 -11.92
CA LYS A 184 6.97 -1.39 -12.99
C LYS A 184 7.19 -2.90 -13.13
N LYS A 185 6.09 -3.65 -13.24
CA LYS A 185 6.15 -5.09 -13.54
C LYS A 185 6.44 -5.29 -15.02
N SER A 186 7.38 -6.19 -15.31
CA SER A 186 7.69 -6.67 -16.65
C SER A 186 6.50 -7.33 -17.33
#